data_8666a3040745dcc3531c61e3a2178afd
#
_entry.id   8666a3040745dcc3531c61e3a2178afd
#
_cell.length_a   1.000
_cell.length_b   1.000
_cell.length_c   1.000
_cell.angle_alpha   90.00
_cell.angle_beta   90.00
_cell.angle_gamma   90.00
#
_symmetry.space_group_name_H-M   'P 1'
#
loop_
_entity.id
_entity.type
_entity.pdbx_description
1 polymer ?
#
loop_
_entity_poly.entity_id
_entity_poly.type
_entity_poly.pdbx_seq_one_letter_code
_entity_poly.pdbx_strand_id
1 'polypeptide(L)'
;FDKLAQAGAELLVQTLPFIFDGTATREKQPEESPTPYAAMISKKMGLLDFRKNAEELERLVRGLDPWPSAFTFINGKTLKVWKSSVLEKQAQEAPGTVIAADKGGIQVACGQKVLVLHEVQLEGKKRMEADAFLRGYQLKPGDMFRDSRE
;
A
#
# COMPACT_ATOMS: atom_id res chain seq x y z
N PHE A 1 9.93 -5.71 8.69
CA PHE A 1 11.38 -5.83 8.77
C PHE A 1 11.84 -5.99 10.22
N ASP A 2 11.54 -5.04 11.13
CA ASP A 2 12.08 -4.98 12.51
C ASP A 2 11.77 -6.22 13.33
N LYS A 3 10.52 -6.72 13.28
CA LYS A 3 10.14 -7.97 13.98
C LYS A 3 10.97 -9.19 13.53
N LEU A 4 11.25 -9.29 12.23
CA LEU A 4 12.07 -10.40 11.70
C LEU A 4 13.55 -10.23 12.05
N ALA A 5 14.07 -9.02 12.08
CA ALA A 5 15.43 -8.74 12.49
C ALA A 5 15.66 -9.12 13.96
N GLN A 6 14.73 -8.73 14.83
CA GLN A 6 14.79 -9.07 16.25
C GLN A 6 14.68 -10.59 16.47
N ALA A 7 13.65 -11.23 15.89
CA ALA A 7 13.46 -12.68 16.03
C ALA A 7 14.65 -13.48 15.47
N GLY A 8 15.25 -13.03 14.36
CA GLY A 8 16.43 -13.64 13.78
C GLY A 8 17.68 -13.52 14.68
N ALA A 9 17.88 -12.37 15.31
CA ALA A 9 18.98 -12.17 16.25
C ALA A 9 18.82 -13.05 17.50
N GLU A 10 17.63 -13.10 18.08
CA GLU A 10 17.32 -13.95 19.24
C GLU A 10 17.53 -15.44 18.91
N LEU A 11 17.00 -15.89 17.79
CA LEU A 11 17.13 -17.27 17.34
C LEU A 11 18.59 -17.65 17.07
N LEU A 12 19.36 -16.76 16.46
CA LEU A 12 20.78 -16.98 16.21
C LEU A 12 21.55 -17.23 17.52
N VAL A 13 21.38 -16.33 18.50
CA VAL A 13 22.05 -16.45 19.82
C VAL A 13 21.67 -17.76 20.51
N GLN A 14 20.41 -18.18 20.43
CA GLN A 14 19.94 -19.45 21.01
C GLN A 14 20.49 -20.67 20.28
N THR A 15 20.70 -20.59 18.97
CA THR A 15 21.09 -21.75 18.14
C THR A 15 22.61 -21.96 18.11
N LEU A 16 23.42 -20.90 18.24
CA LEU A 16 24.87 -20.99 18.15
C LEU A 16 25.50 -22.03 19.10
N PRO A 17 25.12 -22.17 20.40
CA PRO A 17 25.64 -23.19 21.27
C PRO A 17 25.43 -24.60 20.70
N PHE A 18 24.25 -24.90 20.17
CA PHE A 18 23.94 -26.22 19.60
C PHE A 18 24.71 -26.50 18.30
N ILE A 19 25.10 -25.47 17.58
CA ILE A 19 25.96 -25.61 16.39
C ILE A 19 27.38 -25.94 16.82
N PHE A 20 27.90 -25.26 17.87
CA PHE A 20 29.27 -25.46 18.34
C PHE A 20 29.49 -26.81 19.03
N ASP A 21 28.47 -27.32 19.73
CA ASP A 21 28.54 -28.64 20.38
C ASP A 21 28.12 -29.80 19.47
N GLY A 22 27.67 -29.51 18.22
CA GLY A 22 27.27 -30.50 17.24
C GLY A 22 25.89 -31.11 17.46
N THR A 23 25.10 -30.57 18.38
CA THR A 23 23.75 -31.07 18.72
C THR A 23 22.62 -30.42 17.89
N ALA A 24 22.95 -29.42 17.06
CA ALA A 24 21.96 -28.76 16.22
C ALA A 24 21.31 -29.74 15.22
N THR A 25 20.00 -29.85 15.26
CA THR A 25 19.23 -30.64 14.31
C THR A 25 19.07 -29.87 12.99
N ARG A 26 19.39 -30.51 11.87
CA ARG A 26 19.17 -29.94 10.53
C ARG A 26 17.87 -30.46 9.95
N GLU A 27 17.02 -29.54 9.51
CA GLU A 27 15.80 -29.86 8.78
C GLU A 27 15.97 -29.50 7.30
N LYS A 28 15.64 -30.44 6.39
CA LYS A 28 15.70 -30.18 4.96
C LYS A 28 14.49 -29.28 4.59
N GLN A 29 14.77 -28.20 3.89
CA GLN A 29 13.67 -27.37 3.35
C GLN A 29 12.82 -28.17 2.34
N PRO A 30 11.50 -27.95 2.30
CA PRO A 30 10.63 -28.54 1.29
C PRO A 30 11.12 -28.22 -0.12
N GLU A 31 11.00 -29.18 -1.05
CA GLU A 31 11.36 -28.97 -2.45
C GLU A 31 10.41 -27.98 -3.13
N GLU A 32 9.14 -27.99 -2.73
CA GLU A 32 8.15 -27.03 -3.17
C GLU A 32 7.83 -26.01 -2.06
N SER A 33 7.84 -24.74 -2.41
CA SER A 33 7.45 -23.68 -1.47
C SER A 33 5.93 -23.68 -1.28
N PRO A 34 5.43 -23.68 -0.03
CA PRO A 34 3.99 -23.55 0.23
C PRO A 34 3.45 -22.15 -0.08
N THR A 35 4.33 -21.19 -0.44
CA THR A 35 3.97 -19.81 -0.75
C THR A 35 4.53 -19.41 -2.12
N PRO A 36 3.87 -18.46 -2.82
CA PRO A 36 4.45 -17.88 -4.03
C PRO A 36 5.83 -17.27 -3.78
N TYR A 37 6.65 -17.24 -4.81
CA TYR A 37 7.97 -16.60 -4.72
C TYR A 37 7.86 -15.15 -4.31
N ALA A 38 8.52 -14.79 -3.21
CA ALA A 38 8.59 -13.41 -2.70
C ALA A 38 9.59 -12.61 -3.54
N ALA A 39 9.12 -12.02 -4.62
CA ALA A 39 9.95 -11.19 -5.51
C ALA A 39 10.44 -9.92 -4.79
N MET A 40 11.56 -9.39 -5.29
CA MET A 40 12.12 -8.13 -4.78
C MET A 40 11.12 -6.99 -4.97
N ILE A 41 10.86 -6.23 -3.90
CA ILE A 41 9.96 -5.08 -3.94
C ILE A 41 10.54 -3.98 -4.84
N SER A 42 9.73 -3.44 -5.72
CA SER A 42 10.10 -2.35 -6.62
C SER A 42 9.14 -1.17 -6.52
N LYS A 43 9.58 0.02 -6.95
CA LYS A 43 8.73 1.23 -6.94
C LYS A 43 7.44 1.06 -7.75
N LYS A 44 7.47 0.30 -8.84
CA LYS A 44 6.30 0.05 -9.70
C LYS A 44 5.17 -0.68 -8.97
N MET A 45 5.50 -1.48 -7.94
CA MET A 45 4.48 -2.19 -7.15
C MET A 45 3.58 -1.25 -6.36
N GLY A 46 4.01 -0.01 -6.12
CA GLY A 46 3.21 1.00 -5.43
C GLY A 46 2.14 1.68 -6.27
N LEU A 47 2.13 1.47 -7.58
CA LEU A 47 1.12 2.07 -8.45
C LEU A 47 -0.27 1.48 -8.16
N LEU A 48 -1.21 2.35 -7.81
CA LEU A 48 -2.60 1.96 -7.53
C LEU A 48 -3.35 1.73 -8.85
N ASP A 49 -3.71 0.49 -9.12
CA ASP A 49 -4.62 0.12 -10.21
C ASP A 49 -6.04 0.02 -9.67
N PHE A 50 -6.83 1.08 -9.82
CA PHE A 50 -8.19 1.16 -9.31
C PHE A 50 -9.17 0.16 -9.94
N ARG A 51 -8.81 -0.56 -11.00
CA ARG A 51 -9.61 -1.67 -11.53
C ARG A 51 -9.66 -2.88 -10.57
N LYS A 52 -8.74 -2.92 -9.62
CA LYS A 52 -8.72 -3.93 -8.55
C LYS A 52 -9.76 -3.63 -7.47
N ASN A 53 -9.95 -4.60 -6.57
CA ASN A 53 -10.79 -4.44 -5.39
C ASN A 53 -10.17 -3.44 -4.39
N ALA A 54 -11.01 -2.59 -3.78
CA ALA A 54 -10.56 -1.63 -2.77
C ALA A 54 -9.81 -2.28 -1.59
N GLU A 55 -10.16 -3.52 -1.20
CA GLU A 55 -9.45 -4.26 -0.15
C GLU A 55 -8.02 -4.63 -0.55
N GLU A 56 -7.79 -4.98 -1.81
CA GLU A 56 -6.43 -5.24 -2.30
C GLU A 56 -5.59 -3.98 -2.28
N LEU A 57 -6.18 -2.85 -2.67
CA LEU A 57 -5.50 -1.56 -2.69
C LEU A 57 -5.22 -1.04 -1.28
N GLU A 58 -6.15 -1.24 -0.32
CA GLU A 58 -5.91 -0.91 1.09
C GLU A 58 -4.73 -1.70 1.65
N ARG A 59 -4.69 -3.03 1.40
CA ARG A 59 -3.57 -3.88 1.82
C ARG A 59 -2.26 -3.44 1.16
N LEU A 60 -2.30 -3.03 -0.10
CA LEU A 60 -1.13 -2.51 -0.82
C LEU A 60 -0.63 -1.21 -0.18
N VAL A 61 -1.52 -0.25 0.12
CA VAL A 61 -1.17 0.99 0.81
C VAL A 61 -0.48 0.69 2.13
N ARG A 62 -1.09 -0.15 2.96
CA ARG A 62 -0.56 -0.53 4.28
C ARG A 62 0.73 -1.35 4.20
N GLY A 63 0.83 -2.26 3.24
CA GLY A 63 1.98 -3.16 3.09
C GLY A 63 3.22 -2.48 2.52
N LEU A 64 3.07 -1.37 1.81
CA LEU A 64 4.18 -0.63 1.19
C LEU A 64 4.59 0.65 1.96
N ASP A 65 4.01 0.91 3.12
CA ASP A 65 4.44 1.98 4.02
C ASP A 65 5.64 1.49 4.86
N PRO A 66 6.74 2.21 4.98
CA PRO A 66 7.04 3.53 4.39
C PRO A 66 7.66 3.47 2.98
N TRP A 67 8.04 2.32 2.49
CA TRP A 67 8.71 2.17 1.20
C TRP A 67 8.22 0.93 0.44
N PRO A 68 7.98 1.04 -0.85
CA PRO A 68 8.17 2.19 -1.77
C PRO A 68 7.03 3.22 -1.70
N SER A 69 6.02 3.03 -0.88
CA SER A 69 4.75 3.75 -0.77
C SER A 69 3.80 3.51 -1.96
N ALA A 70 2.51 3.48 -1.68
CA ALA A 70 1.49 3.45 -2.72
C ALA A 70 1.32 4.84 -3.35
N PHE A 71 1.02 4.89 -4.66
CA PHE A 71 0.85 6.16 -5.37
C PHE A 71 -0.07 6.03 -6.58
N THR A 72 -0.56 7.16 -7.03
CA THR A 72 -1.33 7.36 -8.25
C THR A 72 -0.96 8.71 -8.88
N PHE A 73 -1.63 9.09 -9.97
CA PHE A 73 -1.42 10.38 -10.62
C PHE A 73 -2.71 11.17 -10.68
N ILE A 74 -2.61 12.48 -10.52
CA ILE A 74 -3.69 13.44 -10.69
C ILE A 74 -3.14 14.71 -11.35
N ASN A 75 -3.72 15.13 -12.47
CA ASN A 75 -3.29 16.30 -13.24
C ASN A 75 -1.76 16.29 -13.50
N GLY A 76 -1.21 15.15 -13.95
CA GLY A 76 0.20 14.97 -14.26
C GLY A 76 1.16 14.92 -13.07
N LYS A 77 0.66 15.01 -11.82
CA LYS A 77 1.48 14.96 -10.60
C LYS A 77 1.30 13.66 -9.85
N THR A 78 2.36 13.18 -9.23
CA THR A 78 2.30 12.01 -8.34
C THR A 78 1.58 12.39 -7.05
N LEU A 79 0.59 11.58 -6.67
CA LEU A 79 -0.04 11.60 -5.35
C LEU A 79 0.28 10.29 -4.64
N LYS A 80 1.08 10.34 -3.57
CA LYS A 80 1.30 9.20 -2.69
C LYS A 80 0.11 9.07 -1.74
N VAL A 81 -0.22 7.82 -1.42
CA VAL A 81 -1.28 7.45 -0.47
C VAL A 81 -0.62 6.74 0.70
N TRP A 82 -0.80 7.26 1.91
CA TRP A 82 -0.18 6.74 3.12
C TRP A 82 -1.16 6.02 4.04
N LYS A 83 -2.43 6.44 3.99
CA LYS A 83 -3.48 5.83 4.80
C LYS A 83 -4.76 5.77 4.00
N SER A 84 -5.40 4.62 4.02
CA SER A 84 -6.68 4.40 3.36
C SER A 84 -7.56 3.47 4.17
N SER A 85 -8.83 3.42 3.83
CA SER A 85 -9.80 2.44 4.31
C SER A 85 -10.74 2.02 3.19
N VAL A 86 -11.48 0.94 3.41
CA VAL A 86 -12.49 0.45 2.47
C VAL A 86 -13.86 0.89 2.95
N LEU A 87 -14.67 1.40 2.02
CA LEU A 87 -16.09 1.65 2.23
C LEU A 87 -16.89 0.53 1.54
N GLU A 88 -17.72 -0.15 2.30
CA GLU A 88 -18.57 -1.27 1.86
C GLU A 88 -19.74 -0.79 0.97
N LYS A 89 -19.39 -0.07 -0.09
CA LYS A 89 -20.33 0.48 -1.06
C LYS A 89 -19.80 0.20 -2.46
N GLN A 90 -20.65 -0.31 -3.32
CA GLN A 90 -20.31 -0.43 -4.75
C GLN A 90 -20.47 0.93 -5.42
N ALA A 91 -19.44 1.35 -6.16
CA ALA A 91 -19.48 2.52 -7.02
C ALA A 91 -20.12 2.15 -8.38
N GLN A 92 -20.82 3.10 -8.98
CA GLN A 92 -21.31 2.99 -10.36
C GLN A 92 -20.36 3.67 -11.36
N GLU A 93 -19.47 4.52 -10.83
CA GLU A 93 -18.48 5.27 -11.58
C GLU A 93 -17.35 4.36 -12.06
N ALA A 94 -16.68 4.77 -13.12
CA ALA A 94 -15.51 4.07 -13.63
C ALA A 94 -14.38 4.02 -12.57
N PRO A 95 -13.61 2.92 -12.48
CA PRO A 95 -12.48 2.81 -11.55
C PRO A 95 -11.50 3.99 -11.69
N GLY A 96 -11.07 4.54 -10.54
CA GLY A 96 -10.22 5.72 -10.47
C GLY A 96 -10.96 7.05 -10.35
N THR A 97 -12.30 7.05 -10.55
CA THR A 97 -13.11 8.27 -10.43
C THR A 97 -13.29 8.67 -8.97
N VAL A 98 -13.09 9.94 -8.66
CA VAL A 98 -13.43 10.55 -7.38
C VAL A 98 -14.94 10.62 -7.25
N ILE A 99 -15.49 9.95 -6.24
CA ILE A 99 -16.95 9.93 -5.95
C ILE A 99 -17.31 11.09 -5.02
N ALA A 100 -16.48 11.31 -4.01
CA ALA A 100 -16.63 12.37 -3.03
C ALA A 100 -15.26 12.81 -2.51
N ALA A 101 -15.14 14.07 -2.13
CA ALA A 101 -13.94 14.63 -1.53
C ALA A 101 -14.38 15.62 -0.44
N ASP A 102 -14.32 15.18 0.81
CA ASP A 102 -14.79 15.93 1.97
C ASP A 102 -13.92 15.66 3.22
N LYS A 103 -14.37 16.10 4.38
CA LYS A 103 -13.67 15.89 5.66
C LYS A 103 -13.46 14.41 6.02
N GLY A 104 -14.25 13.51 5.48
CA GLY A 104 -14.12 12.07 5.69
C GLY A 104 -13.01 11.43 4.86
N GLY A 105 -12.48 12.16 3.88
CA GLY A 105 -11.44 11.69 2.97
C GLY A 105 -11.82 11.80 1.48
N ILE A 106 -10.98 11.26 0.62
CA ILE A 106 -11.21 11.22 -0.82
C ILE A 106 -11.70 9.83 -1.18
N GLN A 107 -12.96 9.72 -1.58
CA GLN A 107 -13.58 8.47 -1.99
C GLN A 107 -13.33 8.21 -3.47
N VAL A 108 -12.77 7.05 -3.79
CA VAL A 108 -12.38 6.67 -5.16
C VAL A 108 -13.06 5.36 -5.55
N ALA A 109 -13.71 5.34 -6.70
CA ALA A 109 -14.31 4.14 -7.27
C ALA A 109 -13.21 3.10 -7.57
N CYS A 110 -13.46 1.84 -7.19
CA CYS A 110 -12.61 0.72 -7.51
C CYS A 110 -13.37 -0.32 -8.33
N GLY A 111 -12.69 -1.35 -8.82
CA GLY A 111 -13.35 -2.46 -9.54
C GLY A 111 -14.43 -3.12 -8.68
N GLN A 112 -14.20 -3.18 -7.38
CA GLN A 112 -15.21 -3.52 -6.39
C GLN A 112 -15.01 -2.62 -5.18
N LYS A 113 -16.11 -2.15 -4.58
CA LYS A 113 -16.14 -1.26 -3.42
C LYS A 113 -15.50 0.11 -3.71
N VAL A 114 -15.26 0.87 -2.67
CA VAL A 114 -14.70 2.22 -2.73
C VAL A 114 -13.50 2.31 -1.81
N LEU A 115 -12.41 2.87 -2.30
CA LEU A 115 -11.23 3.19 -1.49
C LEU A 115 -11.35 4.63 -0.98
N VAL A 116 -11.21 4.82 0.33
CA VAL A 116 -11.17 6.14 0.96
C VAL A 116 -9.74 6.48 1.31
N LEU A 117 -9.22 7.56 0.75
CA LEU A 117 -7.87 8.06 1.03
C LEU A 117 -7.94 9.04 2.20
N HIS A 118 -7.22 8.77 3.28
CA HIS A 118 -7.21 9.60 4.50
C HIS A 118 -5.97 10.45 4.61
N GLU A 119 -4.81 9.93 4.22
CA GLU A 119 -3.55 10.63 4.31
C GLU A 119 -2.79 10.53 2.99
N VAL A 120 -2.42 11.68 2.44
CA VAL A 120 -1.86 11.79 1.10
C VAL A 120 -0.66 12.74 1.07
N GLN A 121 0.12 12.64 -0.01
CA GLN A 121 1.24 13.53 -0.28
C GLN A 121 1.33 13.83 -1.76
N LEU A 122 1.01 15.05 -2.14
CA LEU A 122 1.22 15.50 -3.51
C LEU A 122 2.71 15.76 -3.76
N GLU A 123 3.16 15.50 -4.97
CA GLU A 123 4.51 15.78 -5.43
C GLU A 123 4.96 17.20 -5.05
N GLY A 124 6.13 17.31 -4.40
CA GLY A 124 6.69 18.58 -3.93
C GLY A 124 6.02 19.16 -2.66
N LYS A 125 5.10 18.43 -2.03
CA LYS A 125 4.42 18.83 -0.79
C LYS A 125 4.72 17.88 0.37
N LYS A 126 4.34 18.27 1.58
CA LYS A 126 4.43 17.40 2.77
C LYS A 126 3.27 16.39 2.79
N ARG A 127 3.47 15.28 3.48
CA ARG A 127 2.44 14.34 3.88
C ARG A 127 1.42 15.05 4.77
N MET A 128 0.12 14.85 4.52
CA MET A 128 -0.97 15.52 5.25
C MET A 128 -2.27 14.72 5.16
N GLU A 129 -3.16 14.97 6.09
CA GLU A 129 -4.52 14.44 6.05
C GLU A 129 -5.27 14.95 4.81
N ALA A 130 -6.18 14.13 4.28
CA ALA A 130 -6.94 14.44 3.08
C ALA A 130 -7.76 15.75 3.22
N ASP A 131 -8.32 16.01 4.41
CA ASP A 131 -9.01 17.28 4.70
C ASP A 131 -8.09 18.51 4.54
N ALA A 132 -6.85 18.41 5.05
CA ALA A 132 -5.87 19.49 4.90
C ALA A 132 -5.45 19.66 3.42
N PHE A 133 -5.30 18.55 2.70
CA PHE A 133 -5.00 18.56 1.27
C PHE A 133 -6.12 19.23 0.45
N LEU A 134 -7.37 18.91 0.73
CA LEU A 134 -8.54 19.45 0.02
C LEU A 134 -8.76 20.95 0.23
N ARG A 135 -8.28 21.52 1.32
CA ARG A 135 -8.29 22.98 1.50
C ARG A 135 -7.41 23.74 0.52
N GLY A 136 -6.34 23.10 0.05
CA GLY A 136 -5.40 23.70 -0.90
C GLY A 136 -5.43 23.12 -2.32
N TYR A 137 -6.19 22.04 -2.52
CA TYR A 137 -6.29 21.36 -3.81
C TYR A 137 -7.74 20.96 -4.08
N GLN A 138 -8.34 21.61 -5.07
CA GLN A 138 -9.74 21.35 -5.43
C GLN A 138 -9.84 20.02 -6.19
N LEU A 139 -10.38 18.99 -5.52
CA LEU A 139 -10.88 17.77 -6.14
C LEU A 139 -12.39 17.79 -6.13
N LYS A 140 -12.99 17.38 -7.25
CA LYS A 140 -14.45 17.34 -7.43
C LYS A 140 -14.88 15.92 -7.78
N PRO A 141 -16.10 15.53 -7.44
CA PRO A 141 -16.70 14.31 -7.99
C PRO A 141 -16.61 14.34 -9.51
N GLY A 142 -16.15 13.24 -10.10
CA GLY A 142 -15.88 13.10 -11.53
C GLY A 142 -14.40 13.30 -11.92
N ASP A 143 -13.56 13.91 -11.08
CA ASP A 143 -12.11 13.91 -11.31
C ASP A 143 -11.59 12.47 -11.31
N MET A 144 -10.52 12.20 -12.06
CA MET A 144 -10.00 10.85 -12.24
C MET A 144 -8.53 10.73 -11.86
N PHE A 145 -8.23 9.79 -10.99
CA PHE A 145 -6.87 9.32 -10.76
C PHE A 145 -6.42 8.39 -11.90
N ARG A 146 -5.15 8.45 -12.25
CA ARG A 146 -4.59 7.73 -13.40
C ARG A 146 -3.43 6.83 -12.99
N ASP A 147 -3.11 5.88 -13.87
CA ASP A 147 -1.96 4.98 -13.75
C ASP A 147 -0.71 5.48 -14.48
N SER A 148 -0.80 6.63 -15.16
CA SER A 148 0.31 7.27 -15.87
C SER A 148 0.29 8.79 -15.69
N ARG A 149 1.46 9.40 -15.94
CA ARG A 149 1.58 10.85 -16.12
C ARG A 149 1.19 11.18 -17.57
N GLU A 150 0.08 11.83 -17.75
CA GLU A 150 -0.29 12.46 -19.03
C GLU A 150 -0.08 13.95 -18.92
#